data_fd20f563679cdc80d9df813a58ef80a1
#
_entry.id   fd20f563679cdc80d9df813a58ef80a1
#
_cell.length_a   1.000
_cell.length_b   1.000
_cell.length_c   1.000
_cell.angle_alpha   90.00
_cell.angle_beta   90.00
_cell.angle_gamma   90.00
#
_symmetry.space_group_name_H-M   'P 1'
#
loop_
_entity.id
_entity.type
_entity.pdbx_description
1 polymer ?
#
loop_
_entity_poly.entity_id
_entity_poly.type
_entity_poly.pdbx_seq_one_letter_code
_entity_poly.pdbx_strand_id
1 'polypeptide(L)'
;MKLIVFAGGTLGHICPAVEIIKQIKNKYSNVYIIFVATEKDKNYQIIKNCISDEIKFLECYSIKSSIKKNIKNIKAYQELKKLIKSKQITSAIGFGGYISGIGIKAAQSLKLKTFIHEQNSIMGLSNKLVLKKVDNIYLSFPITKYKKTTVVGNPVYFKAENLKKNIYKERNKMLFISGTLGSKEINQLAVNLIRGKHLTNYDVTIITGKKYYQDVFKLLKNTNTKIYEFSNNLIEQISSSEVVISRAGSSSLFEIIGTNTLSIIIPSPNVTNNHQYHNALYFKNVGCIEMIEENDLSINNFLSKLNILINNKEEYYKSMRNFKIDNLIDKMIEEICQ
;
A
#
# COMPACT_ATOMS: atom_id res chain seq x y z
N MET A 1 5.96 -26.08 10.06
CA MET A 1 5.05 -25.01 10.46
C MET A 1 4.03 -24.70 9.36
N LYS A 2 2.79 -24.29 9.74
CA LYS A 2 1.72 -23.98 8.79
C LYS A 2 1.10 -22.62 9.13
N LEU A 3 1.25 -21.66 8.23
CA LEU A 3 0.82 -20.27 8.39
C LEU A 3 -0.41 -19.97 7.53
N ILE A 4 -1.35 -19.19 8.03
CA ILE A 4 -2.42 -18.60 7.22
C ILE A 4 -2.28 -17.07 7.20
N VAL A 5 -2.32 -16.47 6.02
CA VAL A 5 -2.16 -15.03 5.79
C VAL A 5 -3.44 -14.46 5.23
N PHE A 6 -3.96 -13.41 5.82
CA PHE A 6 -5.20 -12.75 5.41
C PHE A 6 -4.93 -11.34 4.91
N ALA A 7 -5.28 -11.06 3.65
CA ALA A 7 -5.26 -9.71 3.11
C ALA A 7 -6.29 -9.55 1.98
N GLY A 8 -6.94 -8.40 1.88
CA GLY A 8 -7.86 -8.20 0.76
C GLY A 8 -8.54 -6.84 0.74
N GLY A 9 -9.28 -6.62 -0.33
CA GLY A 9 -10.07 -5.42 -0.58
C GLY A 9 -9.33 -4.30 -1.28
N THR A 10 -8.01 -4.18 -1.09
CA THR A 10 -7.17 -3.19 -1.80
C THR A 10 -5.73 -3.70 -1.94
N LEU A 11 -5.00 -3.20 -2.94
CA LEU A 11 -3.58 -3.50 -3.11
C LEU A 11 -2.73 -3.01 -1.92
N GLY A 12 -3.18 -1.97 -1.21
CA GLY A 12 -2.51 -1.49 0.01
C GLY A 12 -2.42 -2.53 1.13
N HIS A 13 -3.33 -3.51 1.18
CA HIS A 13 -3.27 -4.65 2.11
C HIS A 13 -2.55 -5.86 1.48
N ILE A 14 -2.78 -6.08 0.19
CA ILE A 14 -2.30 -7.27 -0.53
C ILE A 14 -0.80 -7.20 -0.79
N CYS A 15 -0.27 -6.07 -1.27
CA CYS A 15 1.15 -5.94 -1.59
C CYS A 15 2.08 -6.24 -0.39
N PRO A 16 1.86 -5.66 0.80
CA PRO A 16 2.66 -6.00 1.98
C PRO A 16 2.57 -7.48 2.37
N ALA A 17 1.37 -8.08 2.27
CA ALA A 17 1.17 -9.48 2.58
C ALA A 17 1.95 -10.40 1.64
N VAL A 18 1.87 -10.14 0.33
CA VAL A 18 2.59 -10.92 -0.68
C VAL A 18 4.11 -10.78 -0.52
N GLU A 19 4.58 -9.57 -0.18
CA GLU A 19 6.01 -9.35 0.07
C GLU A 19 6.49 -10.14 1.30
N ILE A 20 5.73 -10.17 2.39
CA ILE A 20 6.06 -10.99 3.57
C ILE A 20 6.03 -12.48 3.25
N ILE A 21 5.04 -12.97 2.50
CA ILE A 21 5.00 -14.36 2.06
C ILE A 21 6.28 -14.72 1.29
N LYS A 22 6.72 -13.84 0.38
CA LYS A 22 7.95 -14.02 -0.38
C LYS A 22 9.18 -14.10 0.54
N GLN A 23 9.29 -13.20 1.49
CA GLN A 23 10.43 -13.19 2.44
C GLN A 23 10.42 -14.42 3.34
N ILE A 24 9.24 -14.86 3.84
CA ILE A 24 9.13 -16.10 4.61
C ILE A 24 9.58 -17.31 3.77
N LYS A 25 9.11 -17.44 2.54
CA LYS A 25 9.47 -18.56 1.65
C LYS A 25 10.96 -18.57 1.30
N ASN A 26 11.58 -17.41 1.16
CA ASN A 26 13.02 -17.31 0.91
C ASN A 26 13.84 -17.73 2.14
N LYS A 27 13.38 -17.40 3.35
CA LYS A 27 14.08 -17.72 4.60
C LYS A 27 13.78 -19.14 5.12
N TYR A 28 12.55 -19.61 4.92
CA TYR A 28 12.02 -20.88 5.45
C TYR A 28 11.27 -21.65 4.35
N SER A 29 11.98 -22.40 3.53
CA SER A 29 11.40 -23.15 2.41
C SER A 29 10.31 -24.17 2.82
N ASN A 30 10.38 -24.69 4.05
CA ASN A 30 9.48 -25.72 4.58
C ASN A 30 8.21 -25.17 5.25
N VAL A 31 8.01 -23.84 5.30
CA VAL A 31 6.78 -23.26 5.85
C VAL A 31 5.65 -23.38 4.82
N TYR A 32 4.58 -24.08 5.19
CA TYR A 32 3.38 -24.17 4.38
C TYR A 32 2.51 -22.92 4.60
N ILE A 33 2.17 -22.21 3.54
CA ILE A 33 1.45 -20.94 3.59
C ILE A 33 0.16 -20.98 2.80
N ILE A 34 -0.97 -20.71 3.45
CA ILE A 34 -2.26 -20.44 2.79
C ILE A 34 -2.47 -18.92 2.75
N PHE A 35 -2.62 -18.36 1.56
CA PHE A 35 -3.01 -16.97 1.38
C PHE A 35 -4.52 -16.87 1.15
N VAL A 36 -5.22 -16.08 1.96
CA VAL A 36 -6.67 -15.89 1.87
C VAL A 36 -6.99 -14.45 1.54
N ALA A 37 -7.70 -14.27 0.42
CA ALA A 37 -8.15 -12.97 -0.08
C ALA A 37 -9.66 -12.95 -0.34
N THR A 38 -10.20 -11.83 -0.82
CA THR A 38 -11.62 -11.75 -1.18
C THR A 38 -11.85 -12.15 -2.64
N GLU A 39 -13.05 -12.63 -2.98
CA GLU A 39 -13.41 -12.95 -4.38
C GLU A 39 -13.18 -11.77 -5.35
N LYS A 40 -13.30 -10.54 -4.88
CA LYS A 40 -13.05 -9.33 -5.68
C LYS A 40 -11.59 -9.15 -6.06
N ASP A 41 -10.68 -9.73 -5.28
CA ASP A 41 -9.24 -9.59 -5.46
C ASP A 41 -8.66 -10.61 -6.44
N LYS A 42 -9.45 -11.59 -6.88
CA LYS A 42 -9.03 -12.73 -7.72
C LYS A 42 -8.30 -12.34 -9.01
N ASN A 43 -8.62 -11.18 -9.56
CA ASN A 43 -8.04 -10.71 -10.82
C ASN A 43 -6.71 -9.93 -10.65
N TYR A 44 -6.28 -9.66 -9.43
CA TYR A 44 -5.00 -8.99 -9.23
C TYR A 44 -3.83 -9.89 -9.59
N GLN A 45 -3.00 -9.43 -10.54
CA GLN A 45 -1.84 -10.19 -11.02
C GLN A 45 -0.85 -10.54 -9.89
N ILE A 46 -0.69 -9.64 -8.92
CA ILE A 46 0.18 -9.86 -7.76
C ILE A 46 -0.24 -11.08 -6.92
N ILE A 47 -1.54 -11.38 -6.84
CA ILE A 47 -2.03 -12.57 -6.15
C ILE A 47 -1.74 -13.82 -6.98
N LYS A 48 -1.96 -13.76 -8.31
CA LYS A 48 -1.68 -14.88 -9.22
C LYS A 48 -0.19 -15.27 -9.19
N ASN A 49 0.69 -14.33 -8.95
CA ASN A 49 2.14 -14.53 -8.86
C ASN A 49 2.63 -14.77 -7.42
N CYS A 50 1.71 -14.90 -6.45
CA CYS A 50 2.07 -15.16 -5.07
C CYS A 50 2.59 -16.59 -4.92
N ILE A 51 3.72 -16.74 -4.23
CA ILE A 51 4.41 -18.04 -4.02
C ILE A 51 3.91 -18.79 -2.78
N SER A 52 2.67 -18.54 -2.33
CA SER A 52 2.01 -19.35 -1.30
C SER A 52 1.68 -20.75 -1.80
N ASP A 53 1.59 -21.74 -0.91
CA ASP A 53 1.27 -23.12 -1.29
C ASP A 53 -0.20 -23.27 -1.70
N GLU A 54 -1.09 -22.47 -1.13
CA GLU A 54 -2.51 -22.46 -1.45
C GLU A 54 -3.06 -21.02 -1.43
N ILE A 55 -3.96 -20.71 -2.37
CA ILE A 55 -4.68 -19.45 -2.40
C ILE A 55 -6.18 -19.75 -2.28
N LYS A 56 -6.85 -19.10 -1.34
CA LYS A 56 -8.27 -19.21 -1.13
C LYS A 56 -8.96 -17.87 -1.27
N PHE A 57 -10.07 -17.85 -2.00
CA PHE A 57 -10.90 -16.65 -2.13
C PHE A 57 -12.22 -16.85 -1.40
N LEU A 58 -12.66 -15.85 -0.65
CA LEU A 58 -13.91 -15.89 0.11
C LEU A 58 -14.73 -14.61 -0.10
N GLU A 59 -16.03 -14.76 -0.09
CA GLU A 59 -16.93 -13.60 -0.07
C GLU A 59 -16.99 -13.03 1.35
N CYS A 60 -16.53 -11.79 1.51
CA CYS A 60 -16.70 -11.04 2.75
C CYS A 60 -16.96 -9.57 2.49
N TYR A 61 -17.60 -8.91 3.44
CA TYR A 61 -18.11 -7.56 3.30
C TYR A 61 -17.90 -6.75 4.57
N SER A 62 -18.08 -5.42 4.45
CA SER A 62 -18.10 -4.52 5.60
C SER A 62 -19.16 -4.95 6.62
N ILE A 63 -18.85 -4.85 7.90
CA ILE A 63 -19.80 -5.10 9.00
C ILE A 63 -21.01 -4.14 8.92
N LYS A 64 -20.81 -2.94 8.37
CA LYS A 64 -21.87 -1.95 8.13
C LYS A 64 -22.76 -2.28 6.92
N SER A 65 -22.56 -3.43 6.27
CA SER A 65 -23.34 -3.88 5.13
C SER A 65 -24.72 -4.46 5.55
N SER A 66 -25.56 -4.77 4.56
CA SER A 66 -26.87 -5.37 4.78
C SER A 66 -26.81 -6.72 5.51
N ILE A 67 -27.93 -7.14 6.12
CA ILE A 67 -28.08 -8.42 6.83
C ILE A 67 -27.65 -9.59 5.94
N LYS A 68 -28.06 -9.62 4.66
CA LYS A 68 -27.67 -10.67 3.68
C LYS A 68 -26.14 -10.77 3.53
N LYS A 69 -25.43 -9.65 3.53
CA LYS A 69 -23.96 -9.61 3.44
C LYS A 69 -23.31 -10.05 4.76
N ASN A 70 -23.91 -9.73 5.89
CA ASN A 70 -23.40 -10.20 7.19
C ASN A 70 -23.56 -11.72 7.36
N ILE A 71 -24.61 -12.35 6.78
CA ILE A 71 -24.73 -13.81 6.72
C ILE A 71 -23.55 -14.43 5.96
N LYS A 72 -23.09 -13.80 4.85
CA LYS A 72 -21.90 -14.27 4.12
C LYS A 72 -20.63 -14.15 4.96
N ASN A 73 -20.50 -13.12 5.79
CA ASN A 73 -19.40 -13.01 6.75
C ASN A 73 -19.39 -14.15 7.78
N ILE A 74 -20.57 -14.58 8.25
CA ILE A 74 -20.68 -15.74 9.16
C ILE A 74 -20.29 -17.02 8.44
N LYS A 75 -20.72 -17.24 7.19
CA LYS A 75 -20.31 -18.39 6.38
C LYS A 75 -18.79 -18.40 6.18
N ALA A 76 -18.19 -17.26 5.80
CA ALA A 76 -16.75 -17.13 5.65
C ALA A 76 -16.00 -17.46 6.97
N TYR A 77 -16.50 -16.98 8.12
CA TYR A 77 -15.94 -17.31 9.43
C TYR A 77 -15.96 -18.83 9.71
N GLN A 78 -17.09 -19.51 9.44
CA GLN A 78 -17.21 -20.97 9.64
C GLN A 78 -16.32 -21.75 8.69
N GLU A 79 -16.24 -21.33 7.42
CA GLU A 79 -15.38 -21.96 6.42
C GLU A 79 -13.90 -21.82 6.81
N LEU A 80 -13.49 -20.64 7.27
CA LEU A 80 -12.12 -20.41 7.78
C LEU A 80 -11.80 -21.29 9.01
N LYS A 81 -12.74 -21.45 9.94
CA LYS A 81 -12.53 -22.36 11.07
C LYS A 81 -12.33 -23.81 10.61
N LYS A 82 -13.12 -24.28 9.65
CA LYS A 82 -12.95 -25.62 9.06
C LYS A 82 -11.59 -25.76 8.35
N LEU A 83 -11.21 -24.76 7.54
CA LEU A 83 -9.93 -24.74 6.83
C LEU A 83 -8.75 -24.77 7.81
N ILE A 84 -8.75 -23.93 8.83
CA ILE A 84 -7.71 -23.86 9.85
C ILE A 84 -7.53 -25.21 10.54
N LYS A 85 -8.64 -25.86 10.93
CA LYS A 85 -8.60 -27.18 11.58
C LYS A 85 -8.11 -28.27 10.64
N SER A 86 -8.69 -28.38 9.43
CA SER A 86 -8.36 -29.44 8.47
C SER A 86 -6.92 -29.38 7.97
N LYS A 87 -6.36 -28.19 7.84
CA LYS A 87 -4.98 -27.97 7.41
C LYS A 87 -3.99 -27.97 8.60
N GLN A 88 -4.48 -28.02 9.85
CA GLN A 88 -3.66 -27.97 11.06
C GLN A 88 -2.78 -26.70 11.11
N ILE A 89 -3.38 -25.55 10.84
CA ILE A 89 -2.68 -24.26 10.88
C ILE A 89 -2.21 -23.95 12.30
N THR A 90 -0.99 -23.45 12.45
CA THR A 90 -0.36 -23.17 13.75
C THR A 90 -0.36 -21.68 14.10
N SER A 91 -0.28 -20.81 13.10
CA SER A 91 -0.27 -19.33 13.30
C SER A 91 -1.01 -18.60 12.20
N ALA A 92 -1.44 -17.37 12.48
CA ALA A 92 -2.21 -16.54 11.56
C ALA A 92 -1.77 -15.07 11.61
N ILE A 93 -1.62 -14.45 10.44
CA ILE A 93 -1.36 -13.00 10.34
C ILE A 93 -2.36 -12.32 9.41
N GLY A 94 -2.84 -11.14 9.81
CA GLY A 94 -3.75 -10.30 9.05
C GLY A 94 -3.13 -8.97 8.63
N PHE A 95 -3.27 -8.65 7.34
CA PHE A 95 -2.76 -7.39 6.76
C PHE A 95 -3.87 -6.36 6.48
N GLY A 96 -5.07 -6.54 7.02
CA GLY A 96 -6.18 -5.62 6.82
C GLY A 96 -7.21 -6.08 5.78
N GLY A 97 -8.24 -5.26 5.62
CA GLY A 97 -9.46 -5.64 4.91
C GLY A 97 -10.42 -6.47 5.77
N TYR A 98 -11.65 -6.64 5.29
CA TYR A 98 -12.67 -7.38 6.05
C TYR A 98 -12.32 -8.83 6.27
N ILE A 99 -11.68 -9.45 5.26
CA ILE A 99 -11.23 -10.85 5.33
C ILE A 99 -10.19 -11.06 6.45
N SER A 100 -9.31 -10.10 6.68
CA SER A 100 -8.32 -10.15 7.75
C SER A 100 -9.00 -10.15 9.12
N GLY A 101 -9.94 -9.24 9.37
CA GLY A 101 -10.66 -9.21 10.65
C GLY A 101 -11.44 -10.50 10.94
N ILE A 102 -12.13 -11.06 9.93
CA ILE A 102 -12.87 -12.32 10.04
C ILE A 102 -11.91 -13.49 10.27
N GLY A 103 -10.80 -13.54 9.51
CA GLY A 103 -9.81 -14.61 9.58
C GLY A 103 -9.08 -14.66 10.90
N ILE A 104 -8.60 -13.52 11.37
CA ILE A 104 -7.93 -13.42 12.70
C ILE A 104 -8.92 -13.79 13.82
N LYS A 105 -10.18 -13.35 13.74
CA LYS A 105 -11.19 -13.76 14.73
C LYS A 105 -11.45 -15.27 14.71
N ALA A 106 -11.44 -15.90 13.53
CA ALA A 106 -11.57 -17.35 13.41
C ALA A 106 -10.36 -18.06 14.05
N ALA A 107 -9.13 -17.61 13.78
CA ALA A 107 -7.90 -18.13 14.37
C ALA A 107 -7.86 -17.97 15.90
N GLN A 108 -8.24 -16.79 16.40
CA GLN A 108 -8.37 -16.54 17.85
C GLN A 108 -9.37 -17.47 18.55
N SER A 109 -10.49 -17.80 17.88
CA SER A 109 -11.49 -18.74 18.44
C SER A 109 -10.96 -20.17 18.55
N LEU A 110 -9.90 -20.49 17.83
CA LEU A 110 -9.20 -21.77 17.85
C LEU A 110 -7.89 -21.73 18.66
N LYS A 111 -7.63 -20.62 19.37
CA LYS A 111 -6.45 -20.39 20.21
C LYS A 111 -5.11 -20.46 19.46
N LEU A 112 -5.08 -20.10 18.18
CA LEU A 112 -3.83 -19.98 17.41
C LEU A 112 -3.05 -18.72 17.85
N LYS A 113 -1.72 -18.74 17.66
CA LYS A 113 -0.93 -17.50 17.65
C LYS A 113 -1.44 -16.59 16.56
N THR A 114 -1.73 -15.34 16.88
CA THR A 114 -2.34 -14.39 15.94
C THR A 114 -1.64 -13.05 15.94
N PHE A 115 -1.38 -12.56 14.73
CA PHE A 115 -0.66 -11.33 14.48
C PHE A 115 -1.45 -10.43 13.54
N ILE A 116 -1.24 -9.12 13.63
CA ILE A 116 -1.75 -8.18 12.63
C ILE A 116 -0.66 -7.20 12.22
N HIS A 117 -0.70 -6.78 10.97
CA HIS A 117 0.10 -5.68 10.45
C HIS A 117 -0.81 -4.53 10.04
N GLU A 118 -0.55 -3.32 10.56
CA GLU A 118 -1.25 -2.09 10.15
C GLU A 118 -0.38 -1.26 9.25
N GLN A 119 -0.86 -1.00 8.03
CA GLN A 119 -0.12 -0.27 7.03
C GLN A 119 -0.25 1.24 7.17
N ASN A 120 -1.33 1.73 7.74
CA ASN A 120 -1.63 3.16 7.83
C ASN A 120 -1.21 3.74 9.19
N SER A 121 -1.04 5.05 9.23
CA SER A 121 -0.79 5.81 10.45
C SER A 121 -2.00 5.83 11.41
N ILE A 122 -3.18 5.43 10.93
CA ILE A 122 -4.38 5.24 11.75
C ILE A 122 -4.84 3.80 11.63
N MET A 123 -5.03 3.15 12.76
CA MET A 123 -5.49 1.77 12.84
C MET A 123 -6.85 1.58 12.16
N GLY A 124 -6.91 0.65 11.20
CA GLY A 124 -8.12 0.27 10.49
C GLY A 124 -9.16 -0.44 11.38
N LEU A 125 -10.44 -0.34 11.00
CA LEU A 125 -11.54 -0.90 11.79
C LEU A 125 -11.41 -2.41 11.99
N SER A 126 -11.06 -3.16 10.94
CA SER A 126 -10.88 -4.63 11.02
C SER A 126 -9.80 -5.03 12.02
N ASN A 127 -8.68 -4.30 12.05
CA ASN A 127 -7.63 -4.53 13.03
C ASN A 127 -8.09 -4.16 14.45
N LYS A 128 -8.81 -3.02 14.62
CA LYS A 128 -9.38 -2.62 15.92
C LYS A 128 -10.25 -3.69 16.56
N LEU A 129 -11.01 -4.45 15.77
CA LEU A 129 -11.93 -5.48 16.26
C LEU A 129 -11.22 -6.71 16.86
N VAL A 130 -9.96 -6.94 16.52
CA VAL A 130 -9.19 -8.12 16.96
C VAL A 130 -8.03 -7.80 17.89
N LEU A 131 -7.71 -6.51 18.11
CA LEU A 131 -6.56 -6.02 18.89
C LEU A 131 -6.37 -6.69 20.26
N LYS A 132 -7.47 -6.88 21.01
CA LYS A 132 -7.40 -7.31 22.41
C LYS A 132 -6.79 -8.69 22.60
N LYS A 133 -6.82 -9.55 21.57
CA LYS A 133 -6.46 -10.96 21.64
C LYS A 133 -5.31 -11.36 20.70
N VAL A 134 -4.71 -10.41 19.98
CA VAL A 134 -3.53 -10.70 19.16
C VAL A 134 -2.28 -10.79 20.03
N ASP A 135 -1.34 -11.60 19.62
CA ASP A 135 -0.07 -11.80 20.31
C ASP A 135 0.85 -10.61 20.08
N ASN A 136 0.93 -10.09 18.85
CA ASN A 136 1.65 -8.86 18.54
C ASN A 136 0.99 -8.06 17.39
N ILE A 137 1.28 -6.76 17.37
CA ILE A 137 0.79 -5.79 16.39
C ILE A 137 2.01 -5.17 15.70
N TYR A 138 2.17 -5.45 14.42
CA TYR A 138 3.21 -4.85 13.59
C TYR A 138 2.69 -3.60 12.91
N LEU A 139 3.48 -2.53 12.92
CA LEU A 139 3.07 -1.21 12.46
C LEU A 139 4.01 -0.70 11.36
N SER A 140 3.44 -0.10 10.32
CA SER A 140 4.22 0.67 9.35
C SER A 140 4.61 2.05 9.89
N PHE A 141 3.78 2.64 10.71
CA PHE A 141 3.99 3.97 11.31
C PHE A 141 4.04 3.87 12.83
N PRO A 142 4.77 4.75 13.52
CA PRO A 142 4.81 4.75 14.98
C PRO A 142 3.48 5.22 15.58
N ILE A 143 2.61 4.27 15.89
CA ILE A 143 1.34 4.51 16.58
C ILE A 143 1.51 4.13 18.05
N THR A 144 1.67 5.10 18.93
CA THR A 144 1.98 4.87 20.35
C THR A 144 0.78 4.45 21.22
N LYS A 145 -0.43 4.49 20.67
CA LYS A 145 -1.68 4.30 21.41
C LYS A 145 -1.94 2.87 21.91
N TYR A 146 -1.32 1.89 21.31
CA TYR A 146 -1.64 0.48 21.55
C TYR A 146 -0.51 -0.25 22.26
N LYS A 147 -0.85 -1.21 23.14
CA LYS A 147 0.11 -2.14 23.78
C LYS A 147 0.49 -3.25 22.78
N LYS A 148 1.60 -3.92 23.03
CA LYS A 148 2.11 -5.03 22.19
C LYS A 148 2.31 -4.60 20.73
N THR A 149 2.97 -3.49 20.50
CA THR A 149 3.25 -2.97 19.15
C THR A 149 4.73 -3.01 18.86
N THR A 150 5.07 -3.37 17.62
CA THR A 150 6.43 -3.29 17.07
C THR A 150 6.36 -2.53 15.76
N VAL A 151 7.10 -1.43 15.65
CA VAL A 151 7.22 -0.69 14.39
C VAL A 151 8.22 -1.41 13.50
N VAL A 152 7.74 -2.03 12.45
CA VAL A 152 8.55 -2.81 11.49
C VAL A 152 8.64 -2.14 10.13
N GLY A 153 7.91 -1.02 9.94
CA GLY A 153 7.75 -0.39 8.64
C GLY A 153 6.79 -1.13 7.72
N ASN A 154 6.71 -0.66 6.48
CA ASN A 154 5.94 -1.34 5.45
C ASN A 154 6.86 -2.28 4.65
N PRO A 155 6.50 -3.56 4.47
CA PRO A 155 7.34 -4.51 3.74
C PRO A 155 7.77 -4.06 2.33
N VAL A 156 6.94 -3.26 1.64
CA VAL A 156 7.28 -2.74 0.31
C VAL A 156 8.44 -1.73 0.32
N TYR A 157 8.71 -1.07 1.45
CA TYR A 157 9.83 -0.15 1.61
C TYR A 157 11.18 -0.83 1.32
N PHE A 158 11.42 -1.97 1.92
CA PHE A 158 12.70 -2.69 1.76
C PHE A 158 12.91 -3.20 0.33
N LYS A 159 11.81 -3.62 -0.33
CA LYS A 159 11.84 -3.95 -1.76
C LYS A 159 12.26 -2.74 -2.60
N ALA A 160 11.66 -1.57 -2.33
CA ALA A 160 11.96 -0.33 -3.03
C ALA A 160 13.39 0.14 -2.75
N GLU A 161 13.86 0.06 -1.51
CA GLU A 161 15.21 0.41 -1.11
C GLU A 161 16.29 -0.45 -1.80
N ASN A 162 16.03 -1.72 -1.99
CA ASN A 162 16.95 -2.60 -2.72
C ASN A 162 17.00 -2.27 -4.22
N LEU A 163 15.87 -1.90 -4.82
CA LEU A 163 15.81 -1.54 -6.24
C LEU A 163 16.53 -0.24 -6.57
N LYS A 164 16.53 0.76 -5.69
CA LYS A 164 17.18 2.06 -5.94
C LYS A 164 18.68 1.96 -6.23
N LYS A 165 19.35 0.91 -5.73
CA LYS A 165 20.78 0.67 -5.96
C LYS A 165 21.11 0.40 -7.42
N ASN A 166 20.15 -0.08 -8.20
CA ASN A 166 20.30 -0.56 -9.58
C ASN A 166 19.61 0.31 -10.63
N ILE A 167 18.89 1.36 -10.20
CA ILE A 167 18.11 2.19 -11.13
C ILE A 167 18.62 3.63 -11.08
N TYR A 168 19.05 4.11 -12.25
CA TYR A 168 19.44 5.50 -12.42
C TYR A 168 18.23 6.41 -12.54
N LYS A 169 18.22 7.53 -11.81
CA LYS A 169 17.16 8.53 -11.94
C LYS A 169 17.33 9.31 -13.25
N GLU A 170 16.28 9.29 -14.06
CA GLU A 170 16.24 10.11 -15.26
C GLU A 170 15.87 11.55 -14.85
N ARG A 171 16.76 12.49 -15.21
CA ARG A 171 16.46 13.92 -15.01
C ARG A 171 15.25 14.31 -15.83
N ASN A 172 14.48 15.25 -15.30
CA ASN A 172 13.27 15.78 -15.93
C ASN A 172 12.16 14.74 -16.19
N LYS A 173 12.17 13.58 -15.56
CA LYS A 173 11.09 12.61 -15.67
C LYS A 173 10.08 12.82 -14.55
N MET A 174 8.82 13.06 -14.91
CA MET A 174 7.72 13.28 -13.97
C MET A 174 6.65 12.19 -14.12
N LEU A 175 6.27 11.60 -13.01
CA LEU A 175 5.31 10.49 -12.97
C LEU A 175 4.07 10.88 -12.16
N PHE A 176 2.89 10.84 -12.78
CA PHE A 176 1.60 10.99 -12.09
C PHE A 176 0.99 9.61 -11.83
N ILE A 177 0.60 9.33 -10.58
CA ILE A 177 0.02 8.07 -10.14
C ILE A 177 -1.35 8.34 -9.51
N SER A 178 -2.41 7.98 -10.21
CA SER A 178 -3.79 8.18 -9.74
C SER A 178 -4.31 7.05 -8.83
N GLY A 179 -3.47 6.06 -8.53
CA GLY A 179 -3.85 4.87 -7.74
C GLY A 179 -4.64 3.85 -8.55
N THR A 180 -4.92 2.69 -7.94
CA THR A 180 -5.57 1.54 -8.61
C THR A 180 -6.97 1.86 -9.17
N LEU A 181 -7.75 2.65 -8.46
CA LEU A 181 -9.10 3.04 -8.88
C LEU A 181 -9.11 4.27 -9.78
N GLY A 182 -7.97 4.98 -9.85
CA GLY A 182 -7.86 6.28 -10.48
C GLY A 182 -8.31 7.43 -9.57
N SER A 183 -7.78 8.63 -9.83
CA SER A 183 -8.17 9.88 -9.18
C SER A 183 -8.52 10.90 -10.25
N LYS A 184 -9.73 11.48 -10.15
CA LYS A 184 -10.16 12.54 -11.05
C LYS A 184 -9.24 13.76 -10.92
N GLU A 185 -8.93 14.13 -9.70
CA GLU A 185 -8.19 15.35 -9.35
C GLU A 185 -6.76 15.31 -9.85
N ILE A 186 -6.04 14.20 -9.64
CA ILE A 186 -4.67 14.02 -10.14
C ILE A 186 -4.65 13.97 -11.67
N ASN A 187 -5.59 13.26 -12.30
CA ASN A 187 -5.68 13.18 -13.75
C ASN A 187 -6.01 14.56 -14.36
N GLN A 188 -6.96 15.30 -13.77
CA GLN A 188 -7.33 16.64 -14.22
C GLN A 188 -6.15 17.62 -14.08
N LEU A 189 -5.44 17.57 -12.94
CA LEU A 189 -4.23 18.38 -12.73
C LEU A 189 -3.19 18.10 -13.82
N ALA A 190 -2.87 16.82 -14.07
CA ALA A 190 -1.89 16.44 -15.10
C ALA A 190 -2.31 16.95 -16.50
N VAL A 191 -3.58 16.75 -16.89
CA VAL A 191 -4.12 17.24 -18.17
C VAL A 191 -3.99 18.76 -18.29
N ASN A 192 -4.39 19.49 -17.23
CA ASN A 192 -4.33 20.96 -17.25
C ASN A 192 -2.90 21.48 -17.34
N LEU A 193 -1.96 20.88 -16.59
CA LEU A 193 -0.54 21.25 -16.62
C LEU A 193 0.09 21.00 -18.00
N ILE A 194 -0.21 19.86 -18.62
CA ILE A 194 0.35 19.52 -19.95
C ILE A 194 -0.24 20.40 -21.05
N ARG A 195 -1.56 20.57 -21.07
CA ARG A 195 -2.23 21.43 -22.08
C ARG A 195 -1.88 22.90 -21.92
N GLY A 196 -1.68 23.37 -20.68
CA GLY A 196 -1.19 24.70 -20.36
C GLY A 196 0.31 24.90 -20.64
N LYS A 197 1.02 23.86 -21.11
CA LYS A 197 2.47 23.89 -21.38
C LYS A 197 3.33 24.23 -20.15
N HIS A 198 2.85 23.93 -18.96
CA HIS A 198 3.58 24.19 -17.69
C HIS A 198 4.70 23.18 -17.41
N LEU A 199 4.71 22.04 -18.11
CA LEU A 199 5.65 20.93 -17.90
C LEU A 199 6.51 20.64 -19.16
N THR A 200 6.80 21.63 -19.98
CA THR A 200 7.56 21.46 -21.25
C THR A 200 8.97 20.91 -21.03
N ASN A 201 9.55 21.11 -19.86
CA ASN A 201 10.88 20.61 -19.50
C ASN A 201 10.85 19.19 -18.90
N TYR A 202 9.67 18.55 -18.84
CA TYR A 202 9.52 17.22 -18.25
C TYR A 202 9.06 16.17 -19.28
N ASP A 203 9.65 14.98 -19.23
CA ASP A 203 9.10 13.77 -19.85
C ASP A 203 8.01 13.21 -18.92
N VAL A 204 6.74 13.43 -19.29
CA VAL A 204 5.61 13.13 -18.40
C VAL A 204 5.04 11.75 -18.69
N THR A 205 4.89 10.97 -17.63
CA THR A 205 4.16 9.70 -17.64
C THR A 205 2.97 9.79 -16.69
N ILE A 206 1.80 9.28 -17.12
CA ILE A 206 0.57 9.25 -16.32
C ILE A 206 0.07 7.82 -16.19
N ILE A 207 -0.14 7.35 -14.96
CA ILE A 207 -0.87 6.12 -14.65
C ILE A 207 -2.25 6.52 -14.14
N THR A 208 -3.24 6.46 -15.01
CA THR A 208 -4.55 7.11 -14.84
C THR A 208 -5.51 6.32 -13.95
N GLY A 209 -5.30 5.01 -13.82
CA GLY A 209 -6.33 4.06 -13.35
C GLY A 209 -7.38 3.79 -14.44
N LYS A 210 -7.98 2.61 -14.38
CA LYS A 210 -8.89 2.08 -15.41
C LYS A 210 -10.02 3.05 -15.77
N LYS A 211 -10.61 3.69 -14.78
CA LYS A 211 -11.79 4.53 -14.95
C LYS A 211 -11.54 5.76 -15.85
N TYR A 212 -10.32 6.31 -15.80
CA TYR A 212 -10.02 7.61 -16.45
C TYR A 212 -9.12 7.49 -17.67
N TYR A 213 -8.66 6.29 -18.01
CA TYR A 213 -7.69 6.08 -19.10
C TYR A 213 -8.17 6.65 -20.43
N GLN A 214 -9.38 6.29 -20.87
CA GLN A 214 -9.91 6.71 -22.17
C GLN A 214 -10.08 8.25 -22.28
N ASP A 215 -10.52 8.89 -21.21
CA ASP A 215 -10.75 10.33 -21.18
C ASP A 215 -9.40 11.08 -21.24
N VAL A 216 -8.44 10.67 -20.41
CA VAL A 216 -7.09 11.29 -20.40
C VAL A 216 -6.39 11.07 -21.74
N PHE A 217 -6.47 9.84 -22.30
CA PHE A 217 -5.88 9.53 -23.59
C PHE A 217 -6.43 10.42 -24.71
N LYS A 218 -7.75 10.60 -24.79
CA LYS A 218 -8.39 11.49 -25.79
C LYS A 218 -7.89 12.94 -25.68
N LEU A 219 -7.69 13.44 -24.46
CA LEU A 219 -7.27 14.82 -24.21
C LEU A 219 -5.79 15.07 -24.51
N LEU A 220 -4.94 14.05 -24.42
CA LEU A 220 -3.47 14.16 -24.53
C LEU A 220 -2.85 13.38 -25.69
N LYS A 221 -3.64 12.71 -26.55
CA LYS A 221 -3.14 11.86 -27.66
C LYS A 221 -2.18 12.55 -28.63
N ASN A 222 -2.24 13.89 -28.75
CA ASN A 222 -1.39 14.70 -29.62
C ASN A 222 -0.20 15.34 -28.86
N THR A 223 0.13 14.84 -27.67
CA THR A 223 1.27 15.26 -26.86
C THR A 223 2.28 14.12 -26.76
N ASN A 224 3.51 14.42 -26.32
CA ASN A 224 4.54 13.39 -26.07
C ASN A 224 4.37 12.67 -24.73
N THR A 225 3.18 12.79 -24.10
CA THR A 225 2.91 12.19 -22.79
C THR A 225 2.69 10.68 -22.91
N LYS A 226 3.36 9.91 -22.07
CA LYS A 226 3.14 8.46 -21.93
C LYS A 226 1.96 8.21 -20.99
N ILE A 227 0.93 7.51 -21.47
CA ILE A 227 -0.31 7.29 -20.72
C ILE A 227 -0.57 5.80 -20.58
N TYR A 228 -0.73 5.35 -19.33
CA TYR A 228 -1.01 3.96 -18.99
C TYR A 228 -2.26 3.87 -18.12
N GLU A 229 -3.06 2.83 -18.35
CA GLU A 229 -4.19 2.50 -17.47
C GLU A 229 -3.67 1.98 -16.12
N PHE A 230 -2.65 1.13 -16.17
CA PHE A 230 -2.05 0.45 -15.03
C PHE A 230 -0.56 0.15 -15.32
N SER A 231 0.24 -0.03 -14.28
CA SER A 231 1.65 -0.43 -14.40
C SER A 231 1.94 -1.65 -13.55
N ASN A 232 2.58 -2.66 -14.16
CA ASN A 232 3.08 -3.85 -13.43
C ASN A 232 4.46 -3.63 -12.80
N ASN A 233 5.20 -2.60 -13.26
CA ASN A 233 6.53 -2.23 -12.81
C ASN A 233 6.55 -0.85 -12.16
N LEU A 234 5.57 -0.58 -11.29
CA LEU A 234 5.37 0.74 -10.67
C LEU A 234 6.59 1.23 -9.89
N ILE A 235 7.22 0.35 -9.12
CA ILE A 235 8.38 0.71 -8.28
C ILE A 235 9.56 1.15 -9.15
N GLU A 236 9.81 0.47 -10.27
CA GLU A 236 10.85 0.83 -11.23
C GLU A 236 10.56 2.20 -11.86
N GLN A 237 9.30 2.47 -12.22
CA GLN A 237 8.90 3.79 -12.74
C GLN A 237 9.06 4.90 -11.70
N ILE A 238 8.68 4.64 -10.44
CA ILE A 238 8.93 5.57 -9.32
C ILE A 238 10.43 5.80 -9.17
N SER A 239 11.22 4.73 -9.10
CA SER A 239 12.67 4.81 -8.87
C SER A 239 13.40 5.56 -9.98
N SER A 240 12.99 5.41 -11.24
CA SER A 240 13.58 6.12 -12.38
C SER A 240 13.11 7.57 -12.54
N SER A 241 12.05 7.98 -11.86
CA SER A 241 11.51 9.35 -11.96
C SER A 241 12.25 10.33 -11.07
N GLU A 242 12.36 11.60 -11.51
CA GLU A 242 12.85 12.69 -10.67
C GLU A 242 11.76 13.12 -9.68
N VAL A 243 10.53 13.29 -10.16
CA VAL A 243 9.39 13.73 -9.34
C VAL A 243 8.19 12.82 -9.55
N VAL A 244 7.56 12.43 -8.45
CA VAL A 244 6.32 11.65 -8.44
C VAL A 244 5.18 12.46 -7.82
N ILE A 245 4.03 12.46 -8.48
CA ILE A 245 2.77 13.01 -7.95
C ILE A 245 1.83 11.84 -7.68
N SER A 246 1.38 11.69 -6.43
CA SER A 246 0.59 10.51 -6.03
C SER A 246 -0.45 10.81 -4.95
N ARG A 247 -1.41 9.89 -4.79
CA ARG A 247 -2.22 9.79 -3.57
C ARG A 247 -1.37 9.25 -2.41
N ALA A 248 -1.82 9.51 -1.18
CA ALA A 248 -1.14 9.10 0.05
C ALA A 248 -1.50 7.67 0.51
N GLY A 249 -1.60 6.71 -0.42
CA GLY A 249 -1.69 5.31 -0.06
C GLY A 249 -0.39 4.86 0.63
N SER A 250 -0.51 4.12 1.75
CA SER A 250 0.66 3.75 2.55
C SER A 250 1.74 3.04 1.72
N SER A 251 1.39 2.02 0.93
CA SER A 251 2.37 1.32 0.09
C SER A 251 3.09 2.26 -0.88
N SER A 252 2.35 3.14 -1.58
CA SER A 252 2.96 4.09 -2.52
C SER A 252 3.91 5.07 -1.84
N LEU A 253 3.54 5.57 -0.65
CA LEU A 253 4.44 6.44 0.13
C LEU A 253 5.73 5.72 0.50
N PHE A 254 5.65 4.50 1.03
CA PHE A 254 6.83 3.71 1.38
C PHE A 254 7.66 3.30 0.15
N GLU A 255 7.05 3.06 -1.01
CA GLU A 255 7.75 2.85 -2.28
C GLU A 255 8.51 4.12 -2.71
N ILE A 256 7.88 5.29 -2.63
CA ILE A 256 8.48 6.59 -2.96
C ILE A 256 9.67 6.89 -2.03
N ILE A 257 9.47 6.74 -0.72
CA ILE A 257 10.53 7.00 0.26
C ILE A 257 11.67 5.98 0.11
N GLY A 258 11.35 4.69 -0.05
CA GLY A 258 12.35 3.63 -0.25
C GLY A 258 13.19 3.83 -1.50
N THR A 259 12.62 4.35 -2.59
CA THR A 259 13.34 4.68 -3.82
C THR A 259 14.06 6.04 -3.77
N ASN A 260 13.92 6.79 -2.68
CA ASN A 260 14.50 8.13 -2.52
C ASN A 260 14.06 9.07 -3.66
N THR A 261 12.74 9.13 -3.96
CA THR A 261 12.19 9.89 -5.08
C THR A 261 11.44 11.12 -4.57
N LEU A 262 11.75 12.29 -5.15
CA LEU A 262 11.04 13.54 -4.82
C LEU A 262 9.55 13.40 -5.10
N SER A 263 8.70 13.97 -4.26
CA SER A 263 7.26 13.81 -4.47
C SER A 263 6.39 14.94 -3.95
N ILE A 264 5.29 15.16 -4.66
CA ILE A 264 4.16 15.99 -4.21
C ILE A 264 2.97 15.04 -3.98
N ILE A 265 2.53 14.95 -2.75
CA ILE A 265 1.49 14.02 -2.33
C ILE A 265 0.16 14.75 -2.16
N ILE A 266 -0.89 14.21 -2.80
CA ILE A 266 -2.25 14.76 -2.77
C ILE A 266 -3.15 13.73 -2.09
N PRO A 267 -3.31 13.80 -0.74
CA PRO A 267 -4.13 12.84 -0.02
C PRO A 267 -5.60 12.94 -0.43
N SER A 268 -6.27 11.80 -0.57
CA SER A 268 -7.72 11.78 -0.81
C SER A 268 -8.48 12.02 0.50
N PRO A 269 -9.43 12.97 0.55
CA PRO A 269 -10.31 13.15 1.69
C PRO A 269 -11.40 12.06 1.79
N ASN A 270 -11.65 11.35 0.68
CA ASN A 270 -12.74 10.38 0.54
C ASN A 270 -12.34 8.96 0.99
N VAL A 271 -11.54 8.86 2.05
CA VAL A 271 -11.10 7.59 2.62
C VAL A 271 -11.48 7.46 4.10
N THR A 272 -11.65 6.22 4.56
CA THR A 272 -12.05 5.95 5.95
C THR A 272 -11.09 6.60 6.96
N ASN A 273 -11.62 7.35 7.90
CA ASN A 273 -10.87 8.04 8.96
C ASN A 273 -9.78 8.99 8.43
N ASN A 274 -9.91 9.49 7.20
CA ASN A 274 -8.93 10.39 6.57
C ASN A 274 -7.47 9.87 6.66
N HIS A 275 -7.28 8.55 6.60
CA HIS A 275 -5.97 7.93 6.83
C HIS A 275 -4.90 8.40 5.83
N GLN A 276 -5.29 8.77 4.59
CA GLN A 276 -4.32 9.28 3.62
C GLN A 276 -3.73 10.63 4.05
N TYR A 277 -4.52 11.52 4.60
CA TYR A 277 -4.03 12.78 5.16
C TYR A 277 -2.97 12.51 6.24
N HIS A 278 -3.28 11.65 7.20
CA HIS A 278 -2.36 11.35 8.30
C HIS A 278 -1.09 10.61 7.84
N ASN A 279 -1.20 9.75 6.83
CA ASN A 279 -0.04 9.10 6.21
C ASN A 279 0.89 10.15 5.57
N ALA A 280 0.32 11.09 4.78
CA ALA A 280 1.10 12.15 4.14
C ALA A 280 1.69 13.12 5.16
N LEU A 281 0.90 13.52 6.17
CA LEU A 281 1.34 14.43 7.22
C LEU A 281 2.57 13.89 7.98
N TYR A 282 2.62 12.59 8.24
CA TYR A 282 3.78 11.96 8.86
C TYR A 282 5.06 12.22 8.04
N PHE A 283 5.05 11.91 6.74
CA PHE A 283 6.22 12.09 5.87
C PHE A 283 6.54 13.56 5.57
N LYS A 284 5.53 14.43 5.54
CA LYS A 284 5.73 15.88 5.46
C LYS A 284 6.48 16.40 6.69
N ASN A 285 6.07 15.99 7.89
CA ASN A 285 6.67 16.43 9.13
C ASN A 285 8.13 15.99 9.31
N VAL A 286 8.52 14.87 8.70
CA VAL A 286 9.91 14.41 8.66
C VAL A 286 10.68 14.94 7.45
N GLY A 287 10.09 15.85 6.68
CA GLY A 287 10.76 16.53 5.56
C GLY A 287 11.02 15.67 4.33
N CYS A 288 10.28 14.58 4.15
CA CYS A 288 10.51 13.67 3.03
C CYS A 288 9.69 13.97 1.77
N ILE A 289 8.60 14.74 1.90
CA ILE A 289 7.66 15.01 0.80
C ILE A 289 7.11 16.43 0.87
N GLU A 290 6.62 16.94 -0.26
CA GLU A 290 5.65 18.03 -0.30
C GLU A 290 4.23 17.47 -0.28
N MET A 291 3.29 18.25 0.27
CA MET A 291 1.89 17.85 0.38
C MET A 291 0.97 19.00 -0.05
N ILE A 292 -0.06 18.68 -0.83
CA ILE A 292 -1.15 19.59 -1.17
C ILE A 292 -2.46 18.91 -0.81
N GLU A 293 -3.28 19.55 0.02
CA GLU A 293 -4.63 19.05 0.29
C GLU A 293 -5.51 19.21 -0.97
N GLU A 294 -6.44 18.30 -1.17
CA GLU A 294 -7.26 18.28 -2.40
C GLU A 294 -8.05 19.58 -2.59
N ASN A 295 -8.50 20.22 -1.50
CA ASN A 295 -9.23 21.48 -1.55
C ASN A 295 -8.35 22.67 -1.99
N ASP A 296 -7.03 22.56 -1.80
CA ASP A 296 -6.07 23.62 -2.16
C ASP A 296 -5.40 23.33 -3.51
N LEU A 297 -5.86 22.28 -4.21
CA LEU A 297 -5.25 21.84 -5.46
C LEU A 297 -5.57 22.80 -6.61
N SER A 298 -4.57 23.56 -7.03
CA SER A 298 -4.60 24.45 -8.18
C SER A 298 -3.27 24.36 -8.95
N ILE A 299 -3.26 24.81 -10.21
CA ILE A 299 -2.02 24.88 -11.01
C ILE A 299 -0.98 25.73 -10.29
N ASN A 300 -1.35 26.92 -9.79
CA ASN A 300 -0.42 27.83 -9.15
C ASN A 300 0.18 27.25 -7.86
N ASN A 301 -0.65 26.61 -7.02
CA ASN A 301 -0.17 25.98 -5.82
C ASN A 301 0.74 24.78 -6.12
N PHE A 302 0.38 23.97 -7.11
CA PHE A 302 1.22 22.86 -7.59
C PHE A 302 2.59 23.35 -8.07
N LEU A 303 2.64 24.36 -8.94
CA LEU A 303 3.89 24.92 -9.46
C LEU A 303 4.74 25.56 -8.35
N SER A 304 4.12 26.23 -7.40
CA SER A 304 4.81 26.75 -6.20
C SER A 304 5.47 25.63 -5.41
N LYS A 305 4.73 24.54 -5.13
CA LYS A 305 5.26 23.37 -4.42
C LYS A 305 6.34 22.63 -5.20
N LEU A 306 6.18 22.53 -6.52
CA LEU A 306 7.19 21.94 -7.40
C LEU A 306 8.50 22.75 -7.34
N ASN A 307 8.42 24.07 -7.41
CA ASN A 307 9.59 24.95 -7.29
C ASN A 307 10.29 24.80 -5.93
N ILE A 308 9.53 24.76 -4.82
CA ILE A 308 10.09 24.50 -3.48
C ILE A 308 10.81 23.16 -3.46
N LEU A 309 10.18 22.11 -3.96
CA LEU A 309 10.73 20.76 -3.97
C LEU A 309 12.03 20.66 -4.77
N ILE A 310 12.08 21.26 -5.96
CA ILE A 310 13.26 21.24 -6.84
C ILE A 310 14.40 22.09 -6.31
N ASN A 311 14.12 23.28 -5.81
CA ASN A 311 15.14 24.18 -5.26
C ASN A 311 15.78 23.65 -3.99
N ASN A 312 15.03 22.87 -3.19
CA ASN A 312 15.52 22.30 -1.93
C ASN A 312 15.74 20.78 -2.02
N LYS A 313 15.90 20.20 -3.21
CA LYS A 313 15.93 18.75 -3.44
C LYS A 313 16.94 17.99 -2.58
N GLU A 314 18.10 18.58 -2.27
CA GLU A 314 19.12 17.96 -1.44
C GLU A 314 18.66 17.79 0.02
N GLU A 315 17.84 18.70 0.54
CA GLU A 315 17.25 18.57 1.89
C GLU A 315 16.26 17.40 1.94
N TYR A 316 15.39 17.27 0.92
CA TYR A 316 14.46 16.14 0.81
C TYR A 316 15.23 14.81 0.67
N TYR A 317 16.26 14.76 -0.17
CA TYR A 317 17.10 13.57 -0.29
C TYR A 317 17.81 13.22 1.02
N LYS A 318 18.32 14.22 1.76
CA LYS A 318 18.92 14.04 3.08
C LYS A 318 17.89 13.49 4.07
N SER A 319 16.69 14.05 4.11
CA SER A 319 15.61 13.60 5.00
C SER A 319 15.20 12.16 4.67
N MET A 320 15.03 11.81 3.39
CA MET A 320 14.71 10.43 2.97
C MET A 320 15.84 9.44 3.27
N ARG A 321 17.12 9.83 3.14
CA ARG A 321 18.27 8.98 3.53
C ARG A 321 18.36 8.78 5.03
N ASN A 322 17.99 9.79 5.82
CA ASN A 322 17.96 9.74 7.27
C ASN A 322 16.72 9.03 7.82
N PHE A 323 15.68 8.90 7.00
CA PHE A 323 14.51 8.11 7.35
C PHE A 323 14.89 6.64 7.39
N LYS A 324 15.10 6.14 8.60
CA LYS A 324 15.43 4.74 8.84
C LYS A 324 14.26 4.06 9.53
N ILE A 325 13.92 2.92 9.02
CA ILE A 325 13.07 1.96 9.71
C ILE A 325 14.01 0.86 10.16
N ASP A 326 14.06 0.60 11.46
CA ASP A 326 14.78 -0.58 11.95
C ASP A 326 14.25 -1.80 11.20
N ASN A 327 15.15 -2.55 10.57
CA ASN A 327 14.75 -3.74 9.81
C ASN A 327 14.36 -4.86 10.79
N LEU A 328 13.20 -4.68 11.43
CA LEU A 328 12.60 -5.66 12.33
C LEU A 328 11.71 -6.66 11.60
N ILE A 329 11.68 -6.64 10.27
CA ILE A 329 10.89 -7.59 9.47
C ILE A 329 11.39 -9.01 9.70
N ASP A 330 12.70 -9.23 9.78
CA ASP A 330 13.25 -10.55 10.09
C ASP A 330 12.80 -11.06 11.47
N LYS A 331 12.79 -10.20 12.47
CA LYS A 331 12.26 -10.52 13.81
C LYS A 331 10.75 -10.81 13.75
N MET A 332 9.99 -10.03 13.01
CA MET A 332 8.56 -10.29 12.77
C MET A 332 8.35 -11.66 12.13
N ILE A 333 9.12 -11.99 11.10
CA ILE A 333 9.05 -13.28 10.41
C ILE A 333 9.39 -14.43 11.36
N GLU A 334 10.44 -14.29 12.16
CA GLU A 334 10.82 -15.29 13.18
C GLU A 334 9.70 -15.52 14.19
N GLU A 335 9.12 -14.44 14.73
CA GLU A 335 8.04 -14.53 15.70
C GLU A 335 6.76 -15.17 15.13
N ILE A 336 6.43 -14.87 13.87
CA ILE A 336 5.28 -15.48 13.17
C ILE A 336 5.53 -16.95 12.87
N CYS A 337 6.79 -17.32 12.63
CA CYS A 337 7.22 -18.66 12.24
C CYS A 337 7.65 -19.56 13.43
N GLN A 338 7.57 -19.11 14.64
CA GLN A 338 7.71 -19.92 15.86
C GLN A 338 6.36 -20.52 16.30
#